data_a6b98f188cf87c4312113853605b617d
#
_entry.id   a6b98f188cf87c4312113853605b617d
#
_cell.length_a   1.000
_cell.length_b   1.000
_cell.length_c   1.000
_cell.angle_alpha   90.00
_cell.angle_beta   90.00
_cell.angle_gamma   90.00
#
_symmetry.space_group_name_H-M   'P 1'
#
loop_
_entity.id
_entity.type
_entity.pdbx_description
1 polymer ?
#
loop_
_entity_poly.entity_id
_entity_poly.type
_entity_poly.pdbx_seq_one_letter_code
_entity_poly.pdbx_strand_id
1 'polypeptide(L)'
;MAIVSAPRQGRQAPHRTKPQMAAFTTLLILAAIGVLLLARDVLPGSSRSSGVQGSGVAATSTRALPNFSGIELAGSNNVTVVAGARQSVVVHADSNLLSHVTTQVKAGTLIIGDVGRFNAKSPMYVEVSVPSLTALDLSGSGNVTVTGIRASRLTVTLPGSGGISASGSVTRLDISVDGSGDAQFSGLIARNVDAVINGSGTIFVTATQSLDAKVPGSGAVLYGGNPAQVTTSITGNGAVTPG
;
A
#
# COMPACT_ATOMS: atom_id res chain seq x y z
N MET A 1 14.56 13.71 75.58
CA MET A 1 13.95 12.65 76.34
C MET A 1 13.82 11.45 75.45
N ALA A 2 14.82 10.62 75.53
CA ALA A 2 14.87 9.19 75.67
C ALA A 2 14.40 8.40 74.48
N ILE A 3 15.31 7.90 73.61
CA ILE A 3 16.08 6.63 73.67
C ILE A 3 15.16 5.43 73.66
N VAL A 4 15.37 4.51 72.67
CA VAL A 4 15.82 3.12 72.70
C VAL A 4 15.64 2.54 71.29
N SER A 5 16.59 2.31 70.45
CA SER A 5 17.67 1.31 70.33
C SER A 5 17.23 -0.17 70.35
N ALA A 6 17.30 -0.77 69.14
CA ALA A 6 17.87 -2.07 68.73
C ALA A 6 17.23 -3.37 69.21
N PRO A 7 17.55 -4.60 68.69
CA PRO A 7 18.67 -4.99 67.86
C PRO A 7 18.38 -6.01 66.72
N ARG A 8 19.43 -6.27 65.96
CA ARG A 8 19.69 -7.33 64.95
C ARG A 8 19.62 -8.76 65.56
N GLN A 9 19.16 -9.67 64.72
CA GLN A 9 19.62 -11.10 64.66
C GLN A 9 19.21 -11.58 63.27
N GLY A 10 20.01 -12.06 62.34
CA GLY A 10 21.22 -12.83 62.38
C GLY A 10 20.95 -14.32 62.51
N ARG A 11 20.90 -15.05 61.39
CA ARG A 11 21.25 -16.50 61.26
C ARG A 11 20.93 -16.94 59.81
N GLN A 12 21.91 -17.26 59.05
CA GLN A 12 22.69 -18.49 58.85
C GLN A 12 22.01 -19.46 57.90
N ALA A 13 22.68 -19.63 56.76
CA ALA A 13 22.53 -20.77 55.85
C ALA A 13 22.99 -22.10 56.49
N PRO A 14 22.54 -23.22 56.04
CA PRO A 14 23.41 -24.37 55.94
C PRO A 14 23.48 -24.99 54.52
N HIS A 15 24.69 -25.16 54.09
CA HIS A 15 25.38 -26.43 53.82
C HIS A 15 24.89 -27.31 52.66
N ARG A 16 25.80 -27.35 51.72
CA ARG A 16 26.12 -28.44 50.79
C ARG A 16 25.84 -29.85 51.32
N THR A 17 25.32 -30.69 50.41
CA THR A 17 25.80 -32.07 50.27
C THR A 17 25.59 -32.52 48.82
N LYS A 18 26.70 -32.79 48.13
CA LYS A 18 26.77 -33.83 47.10
C LYS A 18 26.94 -35.17 47.80
N PRO A 19 26.39 -36.28 47.33
CA PRO A 19 27.25 -37.33 46.83
C PRO A 19 26.78 -37.98 45.52
N GLN A 20 27.69 -38.25 44.73
CA GLN A 20 28.34 -39.56 44.38
C GLN A 20 27.75 -40.24 43.16
N MET A 21 28.67 -40.33 42.23
CA MET A 21 28.70 -41.23 41.08
C MET A 21 28.50 -42.69 41.53
N ALA A 22 27.70 -43.42 40.79
CA ALA A 22 27.95 -44.84 40.57
C ALA A 22 27.50 -45.25 39.18
N ALA A 23 28.42 -45.78 38.50
CA ALA A 23 28.44 -46.37 37.20
C ALA A 23 27.32 -47.40 36.95
N PHE A 24 26.68 -47.30 35.82
CA PHE A 24 26.23 -48.45 35.05
C PHE A 24 26.55 -48.17 33.58
N THR A 25 27.76 -48.42 33.26
CA THR A 25 28.26 -48.69 31.89
C THR A 25 27.87 -50.09 31.50
N THR A 26 27.64 -50.24 30.19
CA THR A 26 27.55 -51.49 29.41
C THR A 26 26.24 -52.27 29.53
N LEU A 27 25.40 -52.08 28.52
CA LEU A 27 24.84 -53.12 27.64
C LEU A 27 23.62 -52.54 26.88
N LEU A 28 23.80 -51.86 25.76
CA LEU A 28 22.77 -51.59 24.75
C LEU A 28 23.39 -50.90 23.52
N ILE A 29 24.46 -51.49 23.02
CA ILE A 29 25.03 -51.16 21.69
C ILE A 29 24.89 -52.43 20.85
N LEU A 30 23.69 -52.75 20.39
CA LEU A 30 23.48 -53.74 19.32
C LEU A 30 22.01 -53.81 18.83
N ALA A 31 21.19 -52.81 19.08
CA ALA A 31 19.84 -52.77 18.50
C ALA A 31 19.53 -51.47 17.70
N ALA A 32 20.54 -50.67 17.34
CA ALA A 32 20.38 -49.40 16.65
C ALA A 32 20.87 -49.36 15.21
N ILE A 33 21.14 -50.52 14.58
CA ILE A 33 21.63 -50.60 13.18
C ILE A 33 20.57 -51.17 12.21
N GLY A 34 19.37 -51.45 12.69
CA GLY A 34 18.33 -52.10 11.87
C GLY A 34 17.15 -51.22 11.44
N VAL A 35 17.03 -49.92 11.85
CA VAL A 35 15.87 -49.08 11.56
C VAL A 35 16.28 -47.77 10.87
N LEU A 36 17.51 -47.64 10.36
CA LEU A 36 17.96 -46.39 9.72
C LEU A 36 17.89 -46.41 8.21
N LEU A 37 16.96 -47.14 7.59
CA LEU A 37 16.87 -47.19 6.13
C LEU A 37 15.45 -47.10 5.55
N LEU A 38 14.46 -46.60 6.26
CA LEU A 38 13.10 -46.36 5.70
C LEU A 38 12.41 -45.07 6.22
N ALA A 39 13.14 -44.11 6.74
CA ALA A 39 12.64 -42.75 6.92
C ALA A 39 13.31 -41.82 5.91
N ARG A 40 13.20 -42.14 4.62
CA ARG A 40 13.36 -41.12 3.59
C ARG A 40 12.12 -40.27 3.57
N ASP A 41 12.25 -39.18 4.28
CA ASP A 41 11.80 -37.84 3.87
C ASP A 41 10.46 -37.75 3.15
N VAL A 42 9.38 -37.86 3.89
CA VAL A 42 8.29 -36.95 3.64
C VAL A 42 8.54 -35.71 4.52
N LEU A 43 9.54 -34.89 4.16
CA LEU A 43 9.44 -33.47 4.43
C LEU A 43 8.13 -33.04 3.77
N PRO A 44 7.16 -32.48 4.51
CA PRO A 44 6.08 -31.79 3.85
C PRO A 44 6.76 -30.71 3.02
N GLY A 45 6.85 -30.95 1.70
CA GLY A 45 7.27 -29.94 0.78
C GLY A 45 6.45 -28.70 1.12
N SER A 46 7.12 -27.63 1.50
CA SER A 46 6.49 -26.34 1.57
C SER A 46 5.84 -26.16 0.20
N SER A 47 4.54 -26.43 0.13
CA SER A 47 3.72 -26.09 -1.01
C SER A 47 3.82 -24.56 -1.08
N ARG A 48 4.83 -24.07 -1.79
CA ARG A 48 4.77 -22.73 -2.33
C ARG A 48 3.46 -22.75 -3.08
N SER A 49 2.44 -22.08 -2.56
CA SER A 49 1.21 -21.90 -3.29
C SER A 49 1.59 -21.12 -4.54
N SER A 50 1.90 -21.87 -5.59
CA SER A 50 2.15 -21.32 -6.91
C SER A 50 0.83 -20.64 -7.29
N GLY A 51 0.85 -19.30 -7.46
CA GLY A 51 -0.32 -18.58 -7.89
C GLY A 51 -0.88 -19.16 -9.18
N VAL A 52 -2.13 -18.85 -9.49
CA VAL A 52 -2.78 -19.28 -10.73
C VAL A 52 -1.97 -18.73 -11.91
N GLN A 53 -1.57 -19.62 -12.82
CA GLN A 53 -0.87 -19.23 -14.04
C GLN A 53 -1.87 -18.71 -15.07
N GLY A 54 -1.57 -17.56 -15.67
CA GLY A 54 -2.32 -17.01 -16.78
C GLY A 54 -2.34 -17.94 -17.97
N SER A 55 -3.46 -17.96 -18.68
CA SER A 55 -3.64 -18.81 -19.88
C SER A 55 -2.77 -18.37 -21.06
N GLY A 56 -2.34 -17.11 -21.10
CA GLY A 56 -1.71 -16.48 -22.26
C GLY A 56 -2.70 -16.11 -23.37
N VAL A 57 -4.00 -16.26 -23.12
CA VAL A 57 -5.07 -15.84 -24.02
C VAL A 57 -5.65 -14.55 -23.46
N ALA A 58 -5.31 -13.41 -24.08
CA ALA A 58 -5.84 -12.12 -23.67
C ALA A 58 -7.37 -12.07 -23.87
N ALA A 59 -8.06 -11.55 -22.87
CA ALA A 59 -9.51 -11.40 -22.89
C ALA A 59 -9.92 -10.11 -22.16
N THR A 60 -11.17 -9.68 -22.41
CA THR A 60 -11.74 -8.49 -21.79
C THR A 60 -13.06 -8.81 -21.11
N SER A 61 -13.39 -8.04 -20.08
CA SER A 61 -14.68 -8.16 -19.39
C SER A 61 -15.21 -6.78 -19.05
N THR A 62 -16.32 -6.39 -19.66
CA THR A 62 -17.04 -5.18 -19.31
C THR A 62 -17.86 -5.42 -18.04
N ARG A 63 -17.77 -4.50 -17.08
CA ARG A 63 -18.44 -4.57 -15.79
C ARG A 63 -19.66 -3.66 -15.79
N ALA A 64 -20.84 -4.21 -15.61
CA ALA A 64 -22.06 -3.43 -15.38
C ALA A 64 -22.12 -3.04 -13.90
N LEU A 65 -21.91 -1.76 -13.59
CA LEU A 65 -21.77 -1.24 -12.24
C LEU A 65 -22.69 -0.02 -12.02
N PRO A 66 -23.15 0.23 -10.78
CA PRO A 66 -23.84 1.46 -10.43
C PRO A 66 -22.99 2.70 -10.72
N ASN A 67 -23.61 3.88 -10.74
CA ASN A 67 -22.90 5.14 -10.94
C ASN A 67 -21.92 5.40 -9.79
N PHE A 68 -20.76 5.95 -10.15
CA PHE A 68 -19.70 6.35 -9.21
C PHE A 68 -19.03 7.64 -9.70
N SER A 69 -18.42 8.36 -8.78
CA SER A 69 -17.56 9.52 -9.04
C SER A 69 -16.24 9.45 -8.26
N GLY A 70 -16.10 8.47 -7.38
CA GLY A 70 -14.84 8.13 -6.72
C GLY A 70 -14.24 6.86 -7.30
N ILE A 71 -12.91 6.73 -7.27
CA ILE A 71 -12.17 5.52 -7.65
C ILE A 71 -11.15 5.21 -6.57
N GLU A 72 -11.13 3.95 -6.13
CA GLU A 72 -10.12 3.38 -5.23
C GLU A 72 -9.42 2.22 -5.92
N LEU A 73 -8.08 2.28 -5.98
CA LEU A 73 -7.24 1.16 -6.38
C LEU A 73 -6.59 0.54 -5.15
N ALA A 74 -7.13 -0.58 -4.70
CA ALA A 74 -6.60 -1.37 -3.58
C ALA A 74 -5.64 -2.49 -4.03
N GLY A 75 -5.57 -2.75 -5.33
CA GLY A 75 -4.74 -3.80 -5.94
C GLY A 75 -3.42 -3.30 -6.51
N SER A 76 -2.82 -4.15 -7.34
CA SER A 76 -1.56 -3.87 -8.04
C SER A 76 -1.73 -3.64 -9.55
N ASN A 77 -2.96 -3.56 -10.03
CA ASN A 77 -3.26 -3.32 -11.44
C ASN A 77 -2.90 -1.89 -11.88
N ASN A 78 -2.66 -1.74 -13.18
CA ASN A 78 -2.64 -0.43 -13.79
C ASN A 78 -4.06 -0.02 -14.18
N VAL A 79 -4.45 1.22 -13.89
CA VAL A 79 -5.78 1.74 -14.19
C VAL A 79 -5.64 3.00 -15.02
N THR A 80 -6.33 3.02 -16.17
CA THR A 80 -6.45 4.22 -17.00
C THR A 80 -7.86 4.78 -16.88
N VAL A 81 -7.97 6.06 -16.57
CA VAL A 81 -9.24 6.74 -16.33
C VAL A 81 -9.42 7.89 -17.33
N VAL A 82 -10.56 7.93 -18.00
CA VAL A 82 -10.98 9.05 -18.83
C VAL A 82 -12.17 9.73 -18.14
N ALA A 83 -11.95 10.92 -17.59
CA ALA A 83 -13.00 11.73 -16.99
C ALA A 83 -13.71 12.59 -18.08
N GLY A 84 -14.99 12.86 -17.88
CA GLY A 84 -15.82 13.59 -18.83
C GLY A 84 -16.45 12.72 -19.92
N ALA A 85 -16.37 11.39 -19.80
CA ALA A 85 -16.93 10.43 -20.74
C ALA A 85 -18.07 9.61 -20.10
N ARG A 86 -18.86 8.92 -20.95
CA ARG A 86 -19.90 8.00 -20.47
C ARG A 86 -19.27 6.90 -19.62
N GLN A 87 -19.91 6.55 -18.49
CA GLN A 87 -19.41 5.53 -17.59
C GLN A 87 -19.23 4.17 -18.27
N SER A 88 -18.04 3.62 -18.11
CA SER A 88 -17.66 2.27 -18.56
C SER A 88 -16.52 1.75 -17.70
N VAL A 89 -16.51 0.45 -17.42
CA VAL A 89 -15.39 -0.24 -16.75
C VAL A 89 -15.10 -1.51 -17.54
N VAL A 90 -13.87 -1.62 -18.04
CA VAL A 90 -13.40 -2.77 -18.83
C VAL A 90 -12.13 -3.32 -18.19
N VAL A 91 -12.14 -4.60 -17.85
CA VAL A 91 -10.99 -5.32 -17.31
C VAL A 91 -10.32 -6.09 -18.44
N HIS A 92 -9.01 -5.95 -18.57
CA HIS A 92 -8.16 -6.66 -19.52
C HIS A 92 -7.23 -7.59 -18.73
N ALA A 93 -7.22 -8.88 -19.07
CA ALA A 93 -6.37 -9.89 -18.41
C ALA A 93 -6.29 -11.16 -19.27
N ASP A 94 -5.51 -12.13 -18.82
CA ASP A 94 -5.67 -13.51 -19.31
C ASP A 94 -7.08 -14.01 -19.04
N SER A 95 -7.64 -14.81 -19.95
CA SER A 95 -9.04 -15.27 -19.90
C SER A 95 -9.42 -15.94 -18.57
N ASN A 96 -8.50 -16.69 -17.97
CA ASN A 96 -8.68 -17.36 -16.69
C ASN A 96 -8.40 -16.46 -15.47
N LEU A 97 -7.87 -15.24 -15.67
CA LEU A 97 -7.55 -14.29 -14.60
C LEU A 97 -8.55 -13.14 -14.49
N LEU A 98 -9.51 -13.01 -15.40
CA LEU A 98 -10.52 -11.93 -15.36
C LEU A 98 -11.31 -11.89 -14.04
N SER A 99 -11.55 -13.05 -13.41
CA SER A 99 -12.23 -13.14 -12.11
C SER A 99 -11.35 -12.78 -10.92
N HIS A 100 -10.04 -12.73 -11.10
CA HIS A 100 -9.08 -12.31 -10.08
C HIS A 100 -9.02 -10.79 -9.91
N VAL A 101 -9.42 -10.02 -10.94
CA VAL A 101 -9.61 -8.57 -10.84
C VAL A 101 -11.03 -8.30 -10.36
N THR A 102 -11.14 -7.76 -9.15
CA THR A 102 -12.43 -7.42 -8.54
C THR A 102 -12.79 -5.97 -8.80
N THR A 103 -14.06 -5.72 -9.07
CA THR A 103 -14.61 -4.37 -9.25
C THR A 103 -15.94 -4.27 -8.51
N GLN A 104 -16.06 -3.34 -7.59
CA GLN A 104 -17.27 -3.14 -6.78
C GLN A 104 -17.51 -1.65 -6.55
N VAL A 105 -18.76 -1.22 -6.58
CA VAL A 105 -19.11 0.15 -6.19
C VAL A 105 -19.69 0.15 -4.78
N LYS A 106 -19.09 0.95 -3.88
CA LYS A 106 -19.58 1.21 -2.52
C LYS A 106 -19.64 2.71 -2.27
N ALA A 107 -20.75 3.20 -1.80
CA ALA A 107 -20.97 4.61 -1.49
C ALA A 107 -20.50 5.58 -2.60
N GLY A 108 -20.75 5.23 -3.87
CA GLY A 108 -20.35 6.06 -5.02
C GLY A 108 -18.86 6.00 -5.39
N THR A 109 -18.10 5.07 -4.81
CA THR A 109 -16.69 4.81 -5.12
C THR A 109 -16.53 3.45 -5.78
N LEU A 110 -15.90 3.40 -6.95
CA LEU A 110 -15.46 2.17 -7.62
C LEU A 110 -14.20 1.67 -6.94
N ILE A 111 -14.27 0.50 -6.31
CA ILE A 111 -13.15 -0.18 -5.69
C ILE A 111 -12.62 -1.24 -6.67
N ILE A 112 -11.36 -1.12 -7.06
CA ILE A 112 -10.64 -2.04 -7.94
C ILE A 112 -9.59 -2.75 -7.08
N GLY A 113 -9.63 -4.07 -7.07
CA GLY A 113 -8.71 -4.88 -6.27
C GLY A 113 -8.36 -6.20 -6.95
N ASP A 114 -7.52 -6.97 -6.29
CA ASP A 114 -7.09 -8.29 -6.73
C ASP A 114 -7.47 -9.35 -5.69
N VAL A 115 -7.75 -10.57 -6.14
CA VAL A 115 -8.01 -11.70 -5.26
C VAL A 115 -7.12 -12.89 -5.62
N GLY A 116 -6.45 -13.44 -4.60
CA GLY A 116 -5.54 -14.58 -4.74
C GLY A 116 -4.17 -14.19 -5.30
N ARG A 117 -3.34 -15.21 -5.54
CA ARG A 117 -2.02 -15.04 -6.18
C ARG A 117 -2.08 -15.57 -7.59
N PHE A 118 -1.56 -14.82 -8.53
CA PHE A 118 -1.52 -15.21 -9.94
C PHE A 118 -0.26 -14.67 -10.62
N ASN A 119 0.10 -15.30 -11.76
CA ASN A 119 1.16 -14.84 -12.65
C ASN A 119 0.55 -14.66 -14.04
N ALA A 120 0.32 -13.42 -14.44
CA ALA A 120 -0.22 -13.09 -15.74
C ALA A 120 0.80 -13.33 -16.85
N LYS A 121 0.34 -13.77 -18.01
CA LYS A 121 1.14 -13.87 -19.23
C LYS A 121 0.79 -12.79 -20.24
N SER A 122 -0.43 -12.26 -20.18
CA SER A 122 -0.88 -11.09 -20.96
C SER A 122 -0.89 -9.84 -20.07
N PRO A 123 -0.79 -8.63 -20.64
CA PRO A 123 -0.95 -7.38 -19.88
C PRO A 123 -2.27 -7.36 -19.12
N MET A 124 -2.20 -6.96 -17.83
CA MET A 124 -3.39 -6.77 -16.99
C MET A 124 -3.56 -5.29 -16.67
N TYR A 125 -4.72 -4.75 -16.97
CA TYR A 125 -5.07 -3.38 -16.67
C TYR A 125 -6.58 -3.17 -16.69
N VAL A 126 -7.04 -2.06 -16.12
CA VAL A 126 -8.45 -1.69 -16.09
C VAL A 126 -8.63 -0.34 -16.77
N GLU A 127 -9.54 -0.27 -17.71
CA GLU A 127 -9.98 0.97 -18.34
C GLU A 127 -11.27 1.44 -17.70
N VAL A 128 -11.27 2.69 -17.25
CA VAL A 128 -12.43 3.31 -16.61
C VAL A 128 -12.77 4.60 -17.37
N SER A 129 -14.02 4.78 -17.71
CA SER A 129 -14.55 6.06 -18.13
C SER A 129 -15.61 6.51 -17.11
N VAL A 130 -15.63 7.80 -16.79
CA VAL A 130 -16.56 8.35 -15.80
C VAL A 130 -16.98 9.77 -16.18
N PRO A 131 -18.26 10.15 -16.03
CA PRO A 131 -18.72 11.50 -16.36
C PRO A 131 -18.07 12.60 -15.52
N SER A 132 -17.80 12.33 -14.25
CA SER A 132 -17.16 13.24 -13.31
C SER A 132 -16.33 12.45 -12.31
N LEU A 133 -15.12 12.91 -12.03
CA LEU A 133 -14.23 12.34 -11.01
C LEU A 133 -14.02 13.38 -9.91
N THR A 134 -14.34 12.99 -8.68
CA THR A 134 -14.26 13.88 -7.49
C THR A 134 -13.35 13.33 -6.40
N ALA A 135 -13.07 12.03 -6.43
CA ALA A 135 -12.20 11.37 -5.44
C ALA A 135 -11.35 10.28 -6.10
N LEU A 136 -10.11 10.16 -5.66
CA LEU A 136 -9.16 9.15 -6.09
C LEU A 136 -8.36 8.66 -4.89
N ASP A 137 -8.39 7.36 -4.64
CA ASP A 137 -7.63 6.70 -3.57
C ASP A 137 -6.73 5.62 -4.16
N LEU A 138 -5.45 5.60 -3.77
CA LEU A 138 -4.50 4.56 -4.14
C LEU A 138 -3.89 3.94 -2.90
N SER A 139 -4.56 2.93 -2.37
CA SER A 139 -4.08 2.15 -1.22
C SER A 139 -3.16 0.98 -1.63
N GLY A 140 -3.20 0.59 -2.90
CA GLY A 140 -2.36 -0.46 -3.47
C GLY A 140 -0.99 0.01 -3.96
N SER A 141 -0.36 -0.82 -4.80
CA SER A 141 0.95 -0.57 -5.42
C SER A 141 0.87 -0.44 -6.96
N GLY A 142 -0.31 -0.46 -7.52
CA GLY A 142 -0.54 -0.22 -8.95
C GLY A 142 -0.36 1.24 -9.34
N ASN A 143 -0.60 1.54 -10.62
CA ASN A 143 -0.54 2.90 -11.13
C ASN A 143 -1.90 3.34 -11.67
N VAL A 144 -2.24 4.60 -11.42
CA VAL A 144 -3.47 5.22 -11.93
C VAL A 144 -3.11 6.40 -12.83
N THR A 145 -3.57 6.37 -14.07
CA THR A 145 -3.42 7.49 -15.00
C THR A 145 -4.80 8.06 -15.30
N VAL A 146 -4.99 9.35 -15.06
CA VAL A 146 -6.28 10.04 -15.26
C VAL A 146 -6.13 11.16 -16.25
N THR A 147 -7.03 11.22 -17.23
CA THR A 147 -7.08 12.29 -18.21
C THR A 147 -8.46 12.95 -18.26
N GLY A 148 -8.50 14.21 -18.71
CA GLY A 148 -9.76 14.91 -18.97
C GLY A 148 -10.50 15.41 -17.75
N ILE A 149 -9.84 15.53 -16.60
CA ILE A 149 -10.48 16.01 -15.36
C ILE A 149 -10.99 17.44 -15.56
N ARG A 150 -12.27 17.66 -15.24
CA ARG A 150 -12.91 18.98 -15.13
C ARG A 150 -13.86 18.96 -13.95
N ALA A 151 -13.40 19.46 -12.80
CA ALA A 151 -14.19 19.43 -11.58
C ALA A 151 -13.97 20.70 -10.74
N SER A 152 -14.93 21.01 -9.89
CA SER A 152 -14.75 22.07 -8.89
C SER A 152 -13.77 21.62 -7.80
N ARG A 153 -13.79 20.35 -7.42
CA ARG A 153 -12.90 19.78 -6.41
C ARG A 153 -12.49 18.36 -6.78
N LEU A 154 -11.23 18.04 -6.54
CA LEU A 154 -10.69 16.69 -6.56
C LEU A 154 -9.99 16.42 -5.24
N THR A 155 -10.35 15.33 -4.59
CA THR A 155 -9.67 14.82 -3.40
C THR A 155 -8.86 13.57 -3.78
N VAL A 156 -7.58 13.54 -3.37
CA VAL A 156 -6.66 12.44 -3.70
C VAL A 156 -6.00 11.97 -2.42
N THR A 157 -6.04 10.66 -2.17
CA THR A 157 -5.33 10.01 -1.07
C THR A 157 -4.42 8.92 -1.60
N LEU A 158 -3.18 8.88 -1.13
CA LEU A 158 -2.15 7.92 -1.54
C LEU A 158 -1.47 7.29 -0.31
N PRO A 159 -2.19 6.40 0.41
CA PRO A 159 -1.59 5.64 1.50
C PRO A 159 -0.67 4.52 1.02
N GLY A 160 -0.75 4.13 -0.26
CA GLY A 160 0.03 3.07 -0.87
C GLY A 160 1.43 3.49 -1.34
N SER A 161 2.02 2.66 -2.20
CA SER A 161 3.34 2.87 -2.79
C SER A 161 3.30 2.97 -4.32
N GLY A 162 2.13 2.98 -4.91
CA GLY A 162 1.93 3.12 -6.35
C GLY A 162 2.07 4.57 -6.82
N GLY A 163 1.79 4.78 -8.11
CA GLY A 163 1.86 6.11 -8.73
C GLY A 163 0.51 6.60 -9.21
N ILE A 164 0.24 7.90 -9.06
CA ILE A 164 -0.91 8.56 -9.67
C ILE A 164 -0.42 9.64 -10.61
N SER A 165 -0.93 9.64 -11.84
CA SER A 165 -0.72 10.71 -12.80
C SER A 165 -2.07 11.28 -13.24
N ALA A 166 -2.22 12.61 -13.23
CA ALA A 166 -3.49 13.23 -13.57
C ALA A 166 -3.32 14.48 -14.45
N SER A 167 -4.28 14.69 -15.36
CA SER A 167 -4.31 15.86 -16.24
C SER A 167 -5.72 16.43 -16.39
N GLY A 168 -5.79 17.76 -16.61
CA GLY A 168 -7.04 18.49 -16.76
C GLY A 168 -7.07 19.78 -15.97
N SER A 169 -8.19 20.14 -15.37
CA SER A 169 -8.33 21.36 -14.56
C SER A 169 -9.32 21.20 -13.42
N VAL A 170 -8.98 21.78 -12.26
CA VAL A 170 -9.85 21.82 -11.07
C VAL A 170 -9.79 23.19 -10.41
N THR A 171 -10.84 23.56 -9.68
CA THR A 171 -10.79 24.78 -8.84
C THR A 171 -9.99 24.49 -7.56
N ARG A 172 -10.19 23.33 -6.95
CA ARG A 172 -9.48 22.92 -5.72
C ARG A 172 -8.97 21.48 -5.83
N LEU A 173 -7.69 21.28 -5.51
CA LEU A 173 -7.07 19.99 -5.34
C LEU A 173 -6.67 19.82 -3.87
N ASP A 174 -7.21 18.79 -3.23
CA ASP A 174 -6.78 18.34 -1.90
C ASP A 174 -6.07 17.01 -2.08
N ILE A 175 -4.78 16.95 -1.72
CA ILE A 175 -3.96 15.76 -1.91
C ILE A 175 -3.17 15.40 -0.66
N SER A 176 -3.24 14.13 -0.24
CA SER A 176 -2.47 13.56 0.87
C SER A 176 -1.69 12.34 0.42
N VAL A 177 -0.39 12.32 0.72
CA VAL A 177 0.50 11.16 0.52
C VAL A 177 0.99 10.69 1.88
N ASP A 178 0.43 9.57 2.34
CA ASP A 178 0.77 8.94 3.62
C ASP A 178 1.79 7.80 3.45
N GLY A 179 1.90 7.28 2.22
CA GLY A 179 2.82 6.21 1.82
C GLY A 179 4.14 6.71 1.23
N SER A 180 4.68 5.92 0.30
CA SER A 180 5.92 6.20 -0.43
C SER A 180 5.68 6.37 -1.94
N GLY A 181 4.44 6.44 -2.36
CA GLY A 181 4.08 6.60 -3.77
C GLY A 181 4.25 8.03 -4.27
N ASP A 182 4.20 8.19 -5.60
CA ASP A 182 4.37 9.47 -6.27
C ASP A 182 3.07 9.96 -6.91
N ALA A 183 2.82 11.26 -6.75
CA ALA A 183 1.65 11.93 -7.28
C ALA A 183 2.06 12.97 -8.34
N GLN A 184 1.91 12.62 -9.62
CA GLN A 184 2.28 13.44 -10.78
C GLN A 184 1.06 14.24 -11.28
N PHE A 185 0.86 15.42 -10.71
CA PHE A 185 -0.25 16.32 -11.04
C PHE A 185 0.20 17.59 -11.78
N SER A 186 1.40 17.59 -12.34
CA SER A 186 1.91 18.72 -13.15
C SER A 186 1.03 19.02 -14.38
N GLY A 187 0.35 18.01 -14.92
CA GLY A 187 -0.62 18.16 -16.01
C GLY A 187 -2.03 18.58 -15.57
N LEU A 188 -2.29 18.66 -14.26
CA LEU A 188 -3.57 19.09 -13.69
C LEU A 188 -3.46 20.54 -13.19
N ILE A 189 -4.08 21.46 -13.91
CA ILE A 189 -4.09 22.87 -13.52
C ILE A 189 -5.11 23.08 -12.39
N ALA A 190 -4.64 23.40 -11.19
CA ALA A 190 -5.47 23.71 -10.04
C ALA A 190 -5.38 25.20 -9.68
N ARG A 191 -6.51 25.83 -9.32
CA ARG A 191 -6.47 27.19 -8.77
C ARG A 191 -5.89 27.19 -7.37
N ASN A 192 -6.42 26.35 -6.51
CA ASN A 192 -5.98 26.22 -5.11
C ASN A 192 -5.57 24.77 -4.85
N VAL A 193 -4.43 24.59 -4.21
CA VAL A 193 -3.88 23.28 -3.87
C VAL A 193 -3.63 23.22 -2.36
N ASP A 194 -4.14 22.19 -1.71
CA ASP A 194 -3.78 21.77 -0.37
C ASP A 194 -3.04 20.42 -0.49
N ALA A 195 -1.74 20.41 -0.20
CA ALA A 195 -0.89 19.24 -0.32
C ALA A 195 -0.29 18.85 1.03
N VAL A 196 -0.44 17.57 1.41
CA VAL A 196 0.09 17.02 2.66
C VAL A 196 0.92 15.78 2.35
N ILE A 197 2.15 15.69 2.89
CA ILE A 197 2.98 14.48 2.83
C ILE A 197 3.35 14.05 4.24
N ASN A 198 2.67 13.02 4.75
CA ASN A 198 3.01 12.36 6.00
C ASN A 198 4.09 11.27 5.80
N GLY A 199 4.19 10.74 4.59
CA GLY A 199 5.11 9.67 4.18
C GLY A 199 6.45 10.18 3.60
N SER A 200 6.96 9.42 2.62
CA SER A 200 8.24 9.69 1.93
C SER A 200 8.08 9.87 0.42
N GLY A 201 6.85 9.91 -0.08
CA GLY A 201 6.56 10.07 -1.50
C GLY A 201 6.78 11.49 -2.02
N THR A 202 6.49 11.69 -3.31
CA THR A 202 6.66 12.99 -3.98
C THR A 202 5.34 13.46 -4.57
N ILE A 203 5.03 14.74 -4.41
CA ILE A 203 3.89 15.40 -5.05
C ILE A 203 4.42 16.44 -6.05
N PHE A 204 3.98 16.35 -7.31
CA PHE A 204 4.17 17.36 -8.34
C PHE A 204 2.83 18.01 -8.65
N VAL A 205 2.68 19.30 -8.47
CA VAL A 205 1.42 20.03 -8.69
C VAL A 205 1.59 21.30 -9.48
N THR A 206 0.55 21.74 -10.19
CA THR A 206 0.47 23.06 -10.84
C THR A 206 -0.63 23.87 -10.19
N ALA A 207 -0.24 24.84 -9.35
CA ALA A 207 -1.14 25.76 -8.66
C ALA A 207 -1.08 27.16 -9.31
N THR A 208 -2.24 27.81 -9.49
CA THR A 208 -2.30 29.12 -10.17
C THR A 208 -2.73 30.26 -9.27
N GLN A 209 -3.31 29.99 -8.11
CA GLN A 209 -3.74 31.02 -7.17
C GLN A 209 -3.12 30.82 -5.78
N SER A 210 -3.28 29.65 -5.16
CA SER A 210 -2.71 29.36 -3.85
C SER A 210 -2.20 27.93 -3.72
N LEU A 211 -1.13 27.77 -2.95
CA LEU A 211 -0.59 26.49 -2.49
C LEU A 211 -0.45 26.54 -0.96
N ASP A 212 -1.08 25.58 -0.27
CA ASP A 212 -0.79 25.24 1.12
C ASP A 212 -0.14 23.87 1.15
N ALA A 213 1.16 23.81 1.46
CA ALA A 213 1.94 22.57 1.47
C ALA A 213 2.46 22.24 2.86
N LYS A 214 2.09 21.07 3.37
CA LYS A 214 2.51 20.56 4.68
C LYS A 214 3.30 19.26 4.51
N VAL A 215 4.52 19.23 5.06
CA VAL A 215 5.41 18.07 4.98
C VAL A 215 5.91 17.70 6.38
N PRO A 216 5.04 17.00 7.18
CA PRO A 216 5.49 16.39 8.42
C PRO A 216 6.39 15.18 8.21
N GLY A 217 6.37 14.57 7.03
CA GLY A 217 7.20 13.41 6.65
C GLY A 217 8.56 13.78 6.06
N SER A 218 9.09 12.89 5.21
CA SER A 218 10.40 13.06 4.55
C SER A 218 10.28 13.23 3.02
N GLY A 219 9.07 13.35 2.51
CA GLY A 219 8.81 13.51 1.08
C GLY A 219 9.02 14.92 0.55
N ALA A 220 8.70 15.13 -0.72
CA ALA A 220 8.88 16.42 -1.38
C ALA A 220 7.62 16.89 -2.12
N VAL A 221 7.33 18.19 -2.05
CA VAL A 221 6.33 18.85 -2.89
C VAL A 221 7.06 19.75 -3.89
N LEU A 222 6.89 19.47 -5.17
CA LEU A 222 7.37 20.29 -6.27
C LEU A 222 6.16 20.97 -6.91
N TYR A 223 6.21 22.29 -7.06
CA TYR A 223 5.07 23.04 -7.56
C TYR A 223 5.43 23.98 -8.71
N GLY A 224 4.57 24.01 -9.72
CA GLY A 224 4.61 24.98 -10.81
C GLY A 224 3.37 25.87 -10.81
N GLY A 225 3.20 26.68 -11.88
CA GLY A 225 2.01 27.50 -12.12
C GLY A 225 2.06 28.88 -11.50
N ASN A 226 3.13 29.26 -10.81
CA ASN A 226 3.39 30.59 -10.22
C ASN A 226 2.24 31.10 -9.34
N PRO A 227 1.83 30.39 -8.28
CA PRO A 227 0.73 30.80 -7.43
C PRO A 227 1.02 32.12 -6.71
N ALA A 228 0.00 32.97 -6.60
CA ALA A 228 0.13 34.28 -5.93
C ALA A 228 0.39 34.15 -4.41
N GLN A 229 -0.02 33.02 -3.82
CA GLN A 229 0.15 32.76 -2.40
C GLN A 229 0.73 31.34 -2.19
N VAL A 230 1.84 31.24 -1.47
CA VAL A 230 2.46 29.96 -1.07
C VAL A 230 2.62 29.95 0.45
N THR A 231 2.00 28.98 1.09
CA THR A 231 2.17 28.71 2.52
C THR A 231 2.83 27.34 2.66
N THR A 232 3.91 27.27 3.44
CA THR A 232 4.61 26.01 3.66
C THR A 232 4.79 25.73 5.15
N SER A 233 4.62 24.45 5.54
CA SER A 233 4.90 23.98 6.89
C SER A 233 5.66 22.67 6.82
N ILE A 234 6.95 22.70 7.13
CA ILE A 234 7.82 21.53 7.10
C ILE A 234 8.26 21.25 8.54
N THR A 235 7.82 20.12 9.09
CA THR A 235 8.19 19.68 10.45
C THR A 235 9.04 18.41 10.44
N GLY A 236 9.14 17.75 9.27
CA GLY A 236 10.00 16.59 9.00
C GLY A 236 11.27 16.96 8.24
N ASN A 237 11.82 15.98 7.51
CA ASN A 237 13.03 16.11 6.69
C ASN A 237 12.72 16.35 5.20
N GLY A 238 11.49 16.67 4.87
CA GLY A 238 11.04 16.87 3.51
C GLY A 238 11.36 18.25 2.95
N ALA A 239 10.87 18.51 1.74
CA ALA A 239 11.10 19.76 1.03
C ALA A 239 9.84 20.26 0.31
N VAL A 240 9.74 21.58 0.12
CA VAL A 240 8.77 22.23 -0.77
C VAL A 240 9.54 23.16 -1.67
N THR A 241 9.55 22.90 -2.98
CA THR A 241 10.37 23.65 -3.94
C THR A 241 9.57 24.00 -5.19
N PRO A 242 9.81 25.20 -5.80
CA PRO A 242 9.31 25.45 -7.15
C PRO A 242 9.99 24.51 -8.17
N GLY A 243 9.22 24.02 -9.15
CA GLY A 243 9.64 23.10 -10.22
C GLY A 243 9.79 23.80 -11.55
#